data_d0cd7777cea7688718237763a869d0d1
#
_entry.id   d0cd7777cea7688718237763a869d0d1
#
_cell.length_a   1.000
_cell.length_b   1.000
_cell.length_c   1.000
_cell.angle_alpha   90.00
_cell.angle_beta   90.00
_cell.angle_gamma   90.00
#
_symmetry.space_group_name_H-M   'P 1'
#
loop_
_entity.id
_entity.type
_entity.pdbx_description
1 polymer ?
#
loop_
_entity_poly.entity_id
_entity_poly.type
_entity_poly.pdbx_seq_one_letter_code
_entity_poly.pdbx_strand_id
1 'polypeptide(L)'
;AWAVIGMLLAGGLFCWPLAFAPAYYNLPSINDASTDLASAPAFATLAAERERAGASSPAQYPGGRFAELQTAAYPDLRPLYVNRPLDDTYELAIETVKRLRFQIVAENPPQQRRAGLIEAVDRTPVIGFYDDVIVRVDSESGRSRVDVRSASRFGQHDFGRNSSRVRRVLAELQARIDASVATPGQRFARIKSRLDKGKSQLKRGKAGDQRQSDRRRAPDSARSGAQRVPAQKATQPGRASAQ
;
A
#
# COMPACT_ATOMS: atom_id res chain seq x y z
N ALA A 1 -1.53 -48.68 3.84
CA ALA A 1 -1.10 -47.49 3.04
C ALA A 1 -1.65 -46.18 3.66
N TRP A 2 -2.95 -46.04 3.88
CA TRP A 2 -3.57 -44.80 4.36
C TRP A 2 -3.14 -44.39 5.79
N ALA A 3 -2.94 -45.37 6.68
CA ALA A 3 -2.47 -45.12 8.06
C ALA A 3 -1.04 -44.54 8.08
N VAL A 4 -0.16 -44.99 7.20
CA VAL A 4 1.20 -44.48 7.08
C VAL A 4 1.20 -43.03 6.54
N ILE A 5 0.38 -42.75 5.53
CA ILE A 5 0.20 -41.39 5.01
C ILE A 5 -0.33 -40.47 6.10
N GLY A 6 -1.33 -40.89 6.84
CA GLY A 6 -1.89 -40.13 7.96
C GLY A 6 -0.84 -39.82 9.05
N MET A 7 -0.01 -40.82 9.39
CA MET A 7 1.06 -40.63 10.38
C MET A 7 2.15 -39.66 9.88
N LEU A 8 2.54 -39.72 8.60
CA LEU A 8 3.51 -38.80 8.01
C LEU A 8 2.96 -37.34 7.96
N LEU A 9 1.70 -37.20 7.60
CA LEU A 9 1.06 -35.86 7.59
C LEU A 9 0.93 -35.30 9.01
N ALA A 10 0.50 -36.11 9.97
CA ALA A 10 0.41 -35.68 11.37
C ALA A 10 1.79 -35.36 11.95
N GLY A 11 2.80 -36.19 11.68
CA GLY A 11 4.19 -35.93 12.07
C GLY A 11 4.75 -34.65 11.45
N GLY A 12 4.52 -34.43 10.16
CA GLY A 12 4.91 -33.21 9.47
C GLY A 12 4.24 -31.97 10.05
N LEU A 13 2.94 -32.05 10.34
CA LEU A 13 2.19 -30.95 10.96
C LEU A 13 2.66 -30.67 12.39
N PHE A 14 2.96 -31.71 13.16
CA PHE A 14 3.48 -31.58 14.52
C PHE A 14 4.92 -31.02 14.55
N CYS A 15 5.77 -31.41 13.59
CA CYS A 15 7.14 -30.93 13.50
C CYS A 15 7.26 -29.52 12.84
N TRP A 16 6.21 -29.06 12.14
CA TRP A 16 6.22 -27.77 11.47
C TRP A 16 6.63 -26.58 12.38
N PRO A 17 6.12 -26.44 13.63
CA PRO A 17 6.54 -25.36 14.52
C PRO A 17 8.01 -25.43 14.91
N LEU A 18 8.63 -26.61 14.94
CA LEU A 18 10.05 -26.79 15.27
C LEU A 18 10.97 -26.14 14.24
N ALA A 19 10.52 -25.98 13.01
CA ALA A 19 11.26 -25.28 11.97
C ALA A 19 11.48 -23.77 12.31
N PHE A 20 10.65 -23.19 13.15
CA PHE A 20 10.76 -21.81 13.60
C PHE A 20 11.56 -21.66 14.90
N ALA A 21 11.90 -22.74 15.59
CA ALA A 21 12.63 -22.71 16.85
C ALA A 21 13.98 -21.96 16.74
N PRO A 22 14.83 -22.19 15.72
CA PRO A 22 16.07 -21.41 15.59
C PRO A 22 15.84 -19.91 15.46
N ALA A 23 14.82 -19.49 14.72
CA ALA A 23 14.47 -18.07 14.58
C ALA A 23 13.93 -17.50 15.89
N TYR A 24 13.14 -18.26 16.62
CA TYR A 24 12.61 -17.84 17.92
C TYR A 24 13.72 -17.58 18.96
N TYR A 25 14.74 -18.42 19.02
CA TYR A 25 15.83 -18.28 20.00
C TYR A 25 16.94 -17.32 19.57
N ASN A 26 17.18 -17.16 18.28
CA ASN A 26 18.32 -16.38 17.76
C ASN A 26 17.94 -14.96 17.30
N LEU A 27 16.64 -14.69 17.06
CA LEU A 27 16.20 -13.36 16.63
C LEU A 27 15.57 -12.59 17.80
N PRO A 28 15.64 -11.26 17.78
CA PRO A 28 15.07 -10.44 18.84
C PRO A 28 13.54 -10.57 18.87
N SER A 29 12.98 -10.52 20.09
CA SER A 29 11.52 -10.48 20.28
C SER A 29 11.00 -9.07 20.00
N ILE A 30 10.97 -8.71 18.71
CA ILE A 30 10.39 -7.49 18.19
C ILE A 30 9.46 -7.83 17.01
N ASN A 31 8.50 -6.96 16.77
CA ASN A 31 7.51 -7.11 15.69
C ASN A 31 7.34 -5.81 14.88
N ASP A 32 8.32 -4.94 14.97
CA ASP A 32 8.40 -3.65 14.30
C ASP A 32 9.86 -3.37 13.92
N ALA A 33 10.09 -2.96 12.69
CA ALA A 33 11.42 -2.65 12.17
C ALA A 33 11.38 -1.38 11.34
N SER A 34 12.32 -0.46 11.59
CA SER A 34 12.41 0.83 10.91
C SER A 34 13.86 1.16 10.52
N THR A 35 14.04 1.87 9.41
CA THR A 35 15.36 2.41 9.03
C THR A 35 15.74 3.66 9.81
N ASP A 36 14.76 4.39 10.33
CA ASP A 36 14.94 5.54 11.21
C ASP A 36 14.37 5.21 12.60
N LEU A 37 15.22 5.01 13.57
CA LEU A 37 14.83 4.65 14.93
C LEU A 37 14.53 5.87 15.80
N ALA A 38 15.11 7.01 15.45
CA ALA A 38 14.93 8.26 16.21
C ALA A 38 13.59 8.94 15.84
N SER A 39 13.23 8.88 14.55
CA SER A 39 11.99 9.46 14.00
C SER A 39 11.36 8.48 13.01
N ALA A 40 10.92 7.33 13.53
CA ALA A 40 10.32 6.31 12.71
C ALA A 40 9.10 6.82 11.95
N PRO A 41 8.92 6.46 10.66
CA PRO A 41 7.73 6.85 9.91
C PRO A 41 6.44 6.44 10.65
N ALA A 42 5.52 7.40 10.83
CA ALA A 42 4.29 7.19 11.56
C ALA A 42 3.16 6.79 10.61
N PHE A 43 2.43 5.74 10.95
CA PHE A 43 1.20 5.36 10.25
C PHE A 43 0.12 6.40 10.51
N ALA A 44 -0.65 6.76 9.49
CA ALA A 44 -1.81 7.62 9.58
C ALA A 44 -3.09 6.85 9.24
N THR A 45 -3.28 6.46 8.00
CA THR A 45 -4.43 5.66 7.54
C THR A 45 -4.43 4.28 8.19
N LEU A 46 -3.29 3.62 8.20
CA LEU A 46 -3.13 2.30 8.82
C LEU A 46 -3.27 2.32 10.34
N ALA A 47 -3.00 3.45 11.01
CA ALA A 47 -3.24 3.57 12.44
C ALA A 47 -4.71 3.35 12.79
N ALA A 48 -5.63 3.99 12.06
CA ALA A 48 -7.06 3.81 12.23
C ALA A 48 -7.54 2.40 11.84
N GLU A 49 -6.90 1.76 10.86
CA GLU A 49 -7.21 0.37 10.50
C GLU A 49 -6.75 -0.61 11.57
N ARG A 50 -5.57 -0.40 12.16
CA ARG A 50 -5.06 -1.21 13.29
C ARG A 50 -6.02 -1.16 14.47
N GLU A 51 -6.49 0.03 14.82
CA GLU A 51 -7.44 0.24 15.91
C GLU A 51 -8.76 -0.50 15.64
N ARG A 52 -9.33 -0.34 14.45
CA ARG A 52 -10.56 -1.04 14.03
C ARG A 52 -10.40 -2.57 14.01
N ALA A 53 -9.21 -3.06 13.67
CA ALA A 53 -8.90 -4.49 13.64
C ALA A 53 -8.59 -5.05 15.04
N GLY A 54 -8.57 -4.25 16.11
CA GLY A 54 -8.17 -4.68 17.44
C GLY A 54 -6.72 -5.17 17.51
N ALA A 55 -5.81 -4.52 16.77
CA ALA A 55 -4.41 -4.89 16.74
C ALA A 55 -3.80 -4.86 18.15
N SER A 56 -3.09 -5.93 18.53
CA SER A 56 -2.42 -6.00 19.85
C SER A 56 -1.13 -5.17 19.91
N SER A 57 -0.60 -4.76 18.74
CA SER A 57 0.62 -3.95 18.64
C SER A 57 0.24 -2.49 18.32
N PRO A 58 0.86 -1.50 18.97
CA PRO A 58 0.54 -0.09 18.77
C PRO A 58 0.91 0.38 17.35
N ALA A 59 0.20 1.40 16.85
CA ALA A 59 0.55 2.06 15.58
C ALA A 59 1.84 2.89 15.71
N GLN A 60 2.10 3.42 16.92
CA GLN A 60 3.31 4.17 17.20
C GLN A 60 4.51 3.23 17.32
N TYR A 61 5.68 3.67 16.81
CA TYR A 61 6.92 2.92 16.98
C TYR A 61 7.31 2.85 18.47
N PRO A 62 7.61 1.66 19.01
CA PRO A 62 7.84 1.51 20.45
C PRO A 62 9.08 2.24 21.00
N GLY A 63 10.08 2.50 20.15
CA GLY A 63 11.32 3.16 20.56
C GLY A 63 12.12 2.38 21.61
N GLY A 64 12.94 3.08 22.40
CA GLY A 64 13.64 2.52 23.55
C GLY A 64 14.27 1.16 23.30
N ARG A 65 13.87 0.16 24.09
CA ARG A 65 14.40 -1.20 23.98
C ARG A 65 14.23 -1.85 22.61
N PHE A 66 13.17 -1.53 21.88
CA PHE A 66 13.01 -2.03 20.49
C PHE A 66 14.11 -1.53 19.57
N ALA A 67 14.46 -0.25 19.69
CA ALA A 67 15.54 0.36 18.92
C ALA A 67 16.91 -0.27 19.25
N GLU A 68 17.18 -0.56 20.53
CA GLU A 68 18.40 -1.23 20.98
C GLU A 68 18.48 -2.65 20.41
N LEU A 69 17.44 -3.45 20.57
CA LEU A 69 17.34 -4.81 20.06
C LEU A 69 17.48 -4.85 18.53
N GLN A 70 16.82 -3.94 17.83
CA GLN A 70 16.93 -3.83 16.39
C GLN A 70 18.33 -3.45 15.95
N THR A 71 18.98 -2.46 16.60
CA THR A 71 20.34 -2.03 16.27
C THR A 71 21.34 -3.16 16.43
N ALA A 72 21.20 -3.96 17.49
CA ALA A 72 22.06 -5.11 17.73
C ALA A 72 21.88 -6.21 16.70
N ALA A 73 20.63 -6.53 16.34
CA ALA A 73 20.31 -7.66 15.46
C ALA A 73 20.34 -7.30 13.96
N TYR A 74 20.01 -6.05 13.61
CA TYR A 74 19.83 -5.60 12.22
C TYR A 74 20.55 -4.26 11.97
N PRO A 75 21.89 -4.17 12.14
CA PRO A 75 22.66 -2.92 11.99
C PRO A 75 22.68 -2.39 10.56
N ASP A 76 22.28 -3.21 9.60
CA ASP A 76 22.16 -2.90 8.18
C ASP A 76 20.89 -2.13 7.81
N LEU A 77 19.88 -2.12 8.67
CA LEU A 77 18.65 -1.38 8.41
C LEU A 77 18.90 0.13 8.63
N ARG A 78 19.18 0.82 7.54
CA ARG A 78 19.47 2.25 7.51
C ARG A 78 18.70 2.95 6.39
N PRO A 79 18.49 4.28 6.50
CA PRO A 79 17.89 5.08 5.42
C PRO A 79 18.66 4.92 4.11
N LEU A 80 17.94 4.93 3.00
CA LEU A 80 18.53 4.95 1.66
C LEU A 80 18.60 6.39 1.16
N TYR A 81 19.79 6.84 0.78
CA TYR A 81 20.01 8.16 0.19
C TYR A 81 20.12 8.06 -1.32
N VAL A 82 19.30 8.84 -2.02
CA VAL A 82 19.17 8.81 -3.48
C VAL A 82 19.50 10.18 -4.05
N ASN A 83 20.46 10.24 -4.97
CA ASN A 83 20.81 11.48 -5.65
C ASN A 83 19.83 11.75 -6.82
N ARG A 84 18.58 12.03 -6.48
CA ARG A 84 17.48 12.30 -7.42
C ARG A 84 16.49 13.28 -6.82
N PRO A 85 15.69 13.98 -7.67
CA PRO A 85 14.56 14.77 -7.20
C PRO A 85 13.59 13.96 -6.34
N LEU A 86 12.99 14.63 -5.38
CA LEU A 86 12.06 14.04 -4.41
C LEU A 86 10.88 13.35 -5.09
N ASP A 87 10.25 14.01 -6.07
CA ASP A 87 9.10 13.46 -6.81
C ASP A 87 9.46 12.20 -7.60
N ASP A 88 10.64 12.19 -8.27
CA ASP A 88 11.11 11.03 -9.02
C ASP A 88 11.36 9.83 -8.09
N THR A 89 11.94 10.11 -6.91
CA THR A 89 12.22 9.07 -5.90
C THR A 89 10.92 8.53 -5.31
N TYR A 90 9.95 9.39 -5.06
CA TYR A 90 8.63 9.00 -4.56
C TYR A 90 7.90 8.09 -5.55
N GLU A 91 7.95 8.39 -6.84
CA GLU A 91 7.34 7.53 -7.84
C GLU A 91 8.01 6.17 -7.98
N LEU A 92 9.35 6.14 -7.89
CA LEU A 92 10.08 4.88 -7.86
C LEU A 92 9.72 4.05 -6.61
N ALA A 93 9.46 4.71 -5.48
CA ALA A 93 8.99 4.04 -4.26
C ALA A 93 7.58 3.46 -4.44
N ILE A 94 6.64 4.18 -5.07
CA ILE A 94 5.31 3.64 -5.44
C ILE A 94 5.45 2.41 -6.34
N GLU A 95 6.26 2.52 -7.41
CA GLU A 95 6.49 1.40 -8.32
C GLU A 95 7.10 0.19 -7.59
N THR A 96 8.00 0.44 -6.62
CA THR A 96 8.60 -0.60 -5.78
C THR A 96 7.55 -1.33 -4.95
N VAL A 97 6.70 -0.60 -4.25
CA VAL A 97 5.63 -1.17 -3.42
C VAL A 97 4.66 -1.99 -4.28
N LYS A 98 4.28 -1.47 -5.46
CA LYS A 98 3.45 -2.20 -6.44
C LYS A 98 4.12 -3.47 -6.97
N ARG A 99 5.42 -3.44 -7.25
CA ARG A 99 6.18 -4.61 -7.72
C ARG A 99 6.28 -5.70 -6.67
N LEU A 100 6.43 -5.31 -5.41
CA LEU A 100 6.42 -6.23 -4.29
C LEU A 100 5.02 -6.79 -3.97
N ARG A 101 4.00 -6.35 -4.71
CA ARG A 101 2.59 -6.73 -4.58
C ARG A 101 1.99 -6.39 -3.21
N PHE A 102 2.50 -5.34 -2.57
CA PHE A 102 1.85 -4.83 -1.38
C PHE A 102 0.59 -4.04 -1.77
N GLN A 103 -0.44 -4.18 -0.98
CA GLN A 103 -1.68 -3.43 -1.18
C GLN A 103 -1.49 -2.00 -0.66
N ILE A 104 -1.41 -1.02 -1.55
CA ILE A 104 -1.32 0.39 -1.17
C ILE A 104 -2.70 0.82 -0.64
N VAL A 105 -2.72 1.42 0.54
CA VAL A 105 -3.92 1.95 1.21
C VAL A 105 -3.97 3.47 1.22
N ALA A 106 -2.79 4.13 1.18
CA ALA A 106 -2.71 5.59 1.08
C ALA A 106 -1.44 6.02 0.32
N GLU A 107 -1.60 7.01 -0.53
CA GLU A 107 -0.52 7.71 -1.24
C GLU A 107 -0.62 9.20 -0.95
N ASN A 108 0.36 9.74 -0.24
CA ASN A 108 0.49 11.17 0.04
C ASN A 108 1.77 11.66 -0.65
N PRO A 109 1.67 12.27 -1.86
CA PRO A 109 2.85 12.76 -2.56
C PRO A 109 3.55 13.88 -1.79
N PRO A 110 4.88 14.03 -1.98
CA PRO A 110 5.64 15.07 -1.32
C PRO A 110 5.14 16.46 -1.72
N GLN A 111 5.20 17.38 -0.79
CA GLN A 111 4.89 18.81 -0.99
C GLN A 111 6.08 19.63 -0.50
N GLN A 112 6.11 20.96 -0.79
CA GLN A 112 7.27 21.83 -0.54
C GLN A 112 7.94 21.71 0.85
N ARG A 113 7.21 21.30 1.89
CA ARG A 113 7.71 21.12 3.26
C ARG A 113 7.21 19.83 3.93
N ARG A 114 6.69 18.90 3.16
CA ARG A 114 6.16 17.64 3.67
C ARG A 114 6.75 16.46 2.89
N ALA A 115 7.23 15.49 3.62
CA ALA A 115 7.67 14.22 3.06
C ALA A 115 6.54 13.52 2.31
N GLY A 116 6.89 12.81 1.25
CA GLY A 116 5.98 11.86 0.61
C GLY A 116 5.82 10.63 1.49
N LEU A 117 4.59 10.12 1.64
CA LEU A 117 4.27 8.93 2.42
C LEU A 117 3.48 7.95 1.57
N ILE A 118 3.86 6.68 1.64
CA ILE A 118 3.15 5.57 1.01
C ILE A 118 2.84 4.56 2.12
N GLU A 119 1.56 4.36 2.42
CA GLU A 119 1.12 3.34 3.35
C GLU A 119 0.59 2.13 2.59
N ALA A 120 1.05 0.94 2.95
CA ALA A 120 0.70 -0.30 2.28
C ALA A 120 0.63 -1.46 3.27
N VAL A 121 -0.03 -2.53 2.86
CA VAL A 121 -0.19 -3.76 3.64
C VAL A 121 0.40 -4.92 2.86
N ASP A 122 1.21 -5.74 3.54
CA ASP A 122 1.66 -7.05 3.07
C ASP A 122 0.85 -8.13 3.80
N ARG A 123 0.22 -9.01 3.02
CA ARG A 123 -0.55 -10.14 3.58
C ARG A 123 0.26 -11.42 3.47
N THR A 124 0.43 -12.12 4.60
CA THR A 124 1.13 -13.41 4.59
C THR A 124 0.35 -14.46 3.80
N PRO A 125 1.01 -15.21 2.89
CA PRO A 125 0.30 -16.05 1.92
C PRO A 125 -0.53 -17.19 2.54
N VAL A 126 -0.07 -17.78 3.65
CA VAL A 126 -0.69 -19.00 4.22
C VAL A 126 -1.65 -18.67 5.36
N ILE A 127 -1.19 -17.88 6.34
CA ILE A 127 -1.96 -17.60 7.56
C ILE A 127 -2.84 -16.36 7.38
N GLY A 128 -2.49 -15.49 6.43
CA GLY A 128 -3.27 -14.29 6.11
C GLY A 128 -3.10 -13.14 7.09
N PHE A 129 -2.03 -13.14 7.92
CA PHE A 129 -1.72 -12.00 8.77
C PHE A 129 -1.41 -10.75 7.94
N TYR A 130 -1.80 -9.61 8.47
CA TYR A 130 -1.54 -8.31 7.88
C TYR A 130 -0.36 -7.65 8.61
N ASP A 131 0.65 -7.29 7.83
CA ASP A 131 1.79 -6.49 8.28
C ASP A 131 1.74 -5.14 7.56
N ASP A 132 1.82 -4.07 8.33
CA ASP A 132 1.75 -2.72 7.81
C ASP A 132 3.13 -2.23 7.40
N VAL A 133 3.19 -1.52 6.29
CA VAL A 133 4.41 -0.96 5.72
C VAL A 133 4.19 0.51 5.43
N ILE A 134 5.15 1.34 5.79
CA ILE A 134 5.18 2.74 5.39
C ILE A 134 6.54 3.08 4.79
N VAL A 135 6.52 3.76 3.66
CA VAL A 135 7.69 4.35 3.01
C VAL A 135 7.57 5.85 3.08
N ARG A 136 8.56 6.50 3.67
CA ARG A 136 8.69 7.95 3.73
C ARG A 136 9.80 8.38 2.78
N VAL A 137 9.51 9.36 1.93
CA VAL A 137 10.49 9.97 1.03
C VAL A 137 10.58 11.45 1.36
N ASP A 138 11.73 11.89 1.86
CA ASP A 138 11.96 13.25 2.33
C ASP A 138 13.18 13.86 1.63
N SER A 139 13.34 15.17 1.73
CA SER A 139 14.52 15.90 1.23
C SER A 139 15.50 16.12 2.36
N GLU A 140 16.73 15.63 2.21
CA GLU A 140 17.80 15.82 3.17
C GLU A 140 19.10 16.21 2.46
N SER A 141 19.62 17.40 2.76
CA SER A 141 20.89 17.89 2.22
C SER A 141 20.99 17.84 0.68
N GLY A 142 19.91 18.18 -0.01
CA GLY A 142 19.84 18.20 -1.48
C GLY A 142 19.69 16.83 -2.14
N ARG A 143 19.50 15.76 -1.36
CA ARG A 143 19.22 14.40 -1.82
C ARG A 143 17.85 13.95 -1.31
N SER A 144 17.29 12.93 -1.93
CA SER A 144 16.13 12.24 -1.38
C SER A 144 16.59 11.21 -0.36
N ARG A 145 15.98 11.25 0.82
CA ARG A 145 16.12 10.24 1.87
C ARG A 145 14.88 9.37 1.88
N VAL A 146 15.08 8.06 1.87
CA VAL A 146 13.99 7.09 1.94
C VAL A 146 14.11 6.29 3.22
N ASP A 147 13.06 6.36 4.03
CA ASP A 147 12.88 5.56 5.23
C ASP A 147 11.76 4.56 5.01
N VAL A 148 11.95 3.37 5.56
CA VAL A 148 10.95 2.29 5.52
C VAL A 148 10.73 1.76 6.92
N ARG A 149 9.46 1.58 7.29
CA ARG A 149 9.07 0.88 8.52
C ARG A 149 8.08 -0.21 8.17
N SER A 150 8.20 -1.36 8.82
CA SER A 150 7.25 -2.45 8.75
C SER A 150 6.92 -2.97 10.13
N ALA A 151 5.62 -3.13 10.44
CA ALA A 151 5.13 -3.52 11.74
C ALA A 151 3.98 -4.53 11.64
N SER A 152 4.05 -5.59 12.43
CA SER A 152 2.98 -6.58 12.53
C SER A 152 1.83 -6.04 13.39
N ARG A 153 0.59 -6.39 13.04
CA ARG A 153 -0.61 -5.99 13.82
C ARG A 153 -0.78 -6.83 15.08
N PHE A 154 -0.30 -8.07 15.05
CA PHE A 154 -0.48 -9.04 16.12
C PHE A 154 0.83 -9.76 16.45
N GLY A 155 0.96 -10.21 17.70
CA GLY A 155 2.11 -10.96 18.19
C GLY A 155 3.22 -10.06 18.69
N GLN A 156 4.15 -10.64 19.44
CA GLN A 156 5.32 -9.94 20.03
C GLN A 156 6.60 -10.26 19.29
N HIS A 157 6.63 -11.34 18.51
CA HIS A 157 7.79 -11.83 17.79
C HIS A 157 7.41 -12.07 16.31
N ASP A 158 8.13 -11.44 15.38
CA ASP A 158 7.87 -11.54 13.94
C ASP A 158 8.79 -12.51 13.20
N PHE A 159 9.69 -13.18 13.92
CA PHE A 159 10.70 -14.08 13.35
C PHE A 159 11.57 -13.42 12.26
N GLY A 160 11.86 -12.13 12.40
CA GLY A 160 12.65 -11.34 11.45
C GLY A 160 11.92 -10.98 10.14
N ARG A 161 10.60 -11.13 10.10
CA ARG A 161 9.82 -10.85 8.87
C ARG A 161 9.77 -9.38 8.53
N ASN A 162 9.58 -8.51 9.53
CA ASN A 162 9.54 -7.07 9.28
C ASN A 162 10.90 -6.55 8.82
N SER A 163 12.00 -6.98 9.44
CA SER A 163 13.37 -6.63 8.99
C SER A 163 13.65 -7.11 7.56
N SER A 164 13.25 -8.34 7.23
CA SER A 164 13.37 -8.89 5.88
C SER A 164 12.53 -8.10 4.85
N ARG A 165 11.33 -7.66 5.24
CA ARG A 165 10.46 -6.85 4.38
C ARG A 165 11.07 -5.48 4.10
N VAL A 166 11.60 -4.80 5.13
CA VAL A 166 12.32 -3.53 4.98
C VAL A 166 13.49 -3.70 4.00
N ARG A 167 14.32 -4.74 4.16
CA ARG A 167 15.43 -5.04 3.21
C ARG A 167 14.93 -5.24 1.78
N ARG A 168 13.83 -5.98 1.59
CA ARG A 168 13.24 -6.22 0.26
C ARG A 168 12.80 -4.91 -0.41
N VAL A 169 12.18 -4.01 0.34
CA VAL A 169 11.76 -2.70 -0.18
C VAL A 169 12.99 -1.89 -0.61
N LEU A 170 13.99 -1.79 0.27
CA LEU A 170 15.22 -1.03 -0.03
C LEU A 170 15.98 -1.62 -1.23
N ALA A 171 16.13 -2.95 -1.30
CA ALA A 171 16.81 -3.63 -2.40
C ALA A 171 16.09 -3.47 -3.74
N GLU A 172 14.76 -3.64 -3.78
CA GLU A 172 13.97 -3.43 -5.00
C GLU A 172 14.00 -1.96 -5.44
N LEU A 173 13.93 -1.01 -4.50
CA LEU A 173 14.05 0.40 -4.81
C LEU A 173 15.42 0.74 -5.39
N GLN A 174 16.51 0.24 -4.78
CA GLN A 174 17.87 0.43 -5.29
C GLN A 174 18.01 -0.15 -6.71
N ALA A 175 17.55 -1.37 -6.94
CA ALA A 175 17.58 -1.99 -8.28
C ALA A 175 16.85 -1.15 -9.34
N ARG A 176 15.73 -0.51 -8.98
CA ARG A 176 15.00 0.39 -9.89
C ARG A 176 15.74 1.70 -10.14
N ILE A 177 16.36 2.25 -9.10
CA ILE A 177 17.21 3.43 -9.24
C ILE A 177 18.34 3.13 -10.23
N ASP A 178 19.04 2.02 -10.07
CA ASP A 178 20.16 1.62 -10.93
C ASP A 178 19.70 1.38 -12.37
N ALA A 179 18.60 0.66 -12.56
CA ALA A 179 18.02 0.43 -13.87
C ALA A 179 17.56 1.71 -14.59
N SER A 180 17.15 2.73 -13.83
CA SER A 180 16.68 4.00 -14.42
C SER A 180 17.80 5.01 -14.73
N VAL A 181 19.02 4.75 -14.28
CA VAL A 181 20.21 5.57 -14.64
C VAL A 181 20.66 5.29 -16.08
N ALA A 182 20.29 4.15 -16.63
CA ALA A 182 20.88 3.60 -17.84
C ALA A 182 20.61 4.34 -19.17
N THR A 183 19.69 5.35 -19.27
CA THR A 183 19.46 6.01 -20.56
C THR A 183 19.00 7.48 -20.47
N PRO A 184 19.86 8.46 -20.86
CA PRO A 184 19.48 9.87 -20.91
C PRO A 184 18.26 10.16 -21.81
N GLY A 185 18.05 9.40 -22.87
CA GLY A 185 16.93 9.57 -23.80
C GLY A 185 15.55 9.23 -23.24
N GLN A 186 15.48 8.34 -22.24
CA GLN A 186 14.22 7.96 -21.61
C GLN A 186 13.66 9.01 -20.67
N ARG A 187 14.52 9.86 -20.08
CA ARG A 187 14.08 11.00 -19.25
C ARG A 187 13.23 11.98 -20.04
N PHE A 188 13.68 12.37 -21.23
CA PHE A 188 12.94 13.30 -22.11
C PHE A 188 11.61 12.70 -22.59
N ALA A 189 11.58 11.42 -22.90
CA ALA A 189 10.35 10.74 -23.31
C ALA A 189 9.33 10.66 -22.17
N ARG A 190 9.76 10.43 -20.92
CA ARG A 190 8.90 10.38 -19.74
C ARG A 190 8.32 11.75 -19.37
N ILE A 191 9.15 12.80 -19.39
CA ILE A 191 8.71 14.19 -19.16
C ILE A 191 7.69 14.59 -20.22
N LYS A 192 7.97 14.29 -21.50
CA LYS A 192 7.06 14.59 -22.61
C LYS A 192 5.72 13.85 -22.46
N SER A 193 5.72 12.58 -22.12
CA SER A 193 4.49 11.81 -21.91
C SER A 193 3.63 12.32 -20.74
N ARG A 194 4.23 12.83 -19.67
CA ARG A 194 3.53 13.47 -18.54
C ARG A 194 2.92 14.80 -18.93
N LEU A 195 3.66 15.65 -19.65
CA LEU A 195 3.14 16.91 -20.15
C LEU A 195 1.96 16.70 -21.11
N ASP A 196 2.03 15.67 -21.95
CA ASP A 196 0.96 15.34 -22.89
C ASP A 196 -0.27 14.76 -22.17
N LYS A 197 -0.10 13.93 -21.12
CA LYS A 197 -1.21 13.46 -20.27
C LYS A 197 -1.86 14.63 -19.49
N GLY A 198 -1.06 15.53 -18.92
CA GLY A 198 -1.57 16.73 -18.25
C GLY A 198 -2.37 17.63 -19.19
N LYS A 199 -1.87 17.87 -20.40
CA LYS A 199 -2.58 18.66 -21.43
C LYS A 199 -3.88 17.96 -21.89
N SER A 200 -3.90 16.64 -21.99
CA SER A 200 -5.10 15.91 -22.40
C SER A 200 -6.18 15.91 -21.31
N GLN A 201 -5.81 15.84 -20.04
CA GLN A 201 -6.75 15.96 -18.93
C GLN A 201 -7.32 17.38 -18.82
N LEU A 202 -6.50 18.40 -19.00
CA LEU A 202 -6.94 19.80 -19.00
C LEU A 202 -7.95 20.09 -20.15
N LYS A 203 -7.71 19.51 -21.34
CA LYS A 203 -8.64 19.61 -22.47
C LYS A 203 -9.96 18.88 -22.20
N ARG A 204 -9.93 17.72 -21.54
CA ARG A 204 -11.15 16.97 -21.17
C ARG A 204 -11.96 17.70 -20.09
N GLY A 205 -11.29 18.30 -19.10
CA GLY A 205 -11.95 19.12 -18.08
C GLY A 205 -12.67 20.34 -18.69
N LYS A 206 -11.99 21.09 -19.59
CA LYS A 206 -12.61 22.23 -20.27
C LYS A 206 -13.76 21.85 -21.21
N ALA A 207 -13.66 20.71 -21.92
CA ALA A 207 -14.74 20.22 -22.79
C ALA A 207 -15.96 19.70 -21.98
N GLY A 208 -15.73 19.17 -20.77
CA GLY A 208 -16.82 18.77 -19.86
C GLY A 208 -17.58 19.97 -19.31
N ASP A 209 -16.86 21.01 -18.91
CA ASP A 209 -17.43 22.24 -18.35
C ASP A 209 -18.24 23.01 -19.42
N GLN A 210 -17.73 23.03 -20.65
CA GLN A 210 -18.40 23.67 -21.80
C GLN A 210 -19.72 22.97 -22.18
N ARG A 211 -19.73 21.63 -22.15
CA ARG A 211 -20.97 20.85 -22.39
C ARG A 211 -22.01 21.03 -21.28
N GLN A 212 -21.57 21.26 -20.04
CA GLN A 212 -22.45 21.50 -18.90
C GLN A 212 -23.02 22.93 -18.94
N SER A 213 -22.24 23.93 -19.39
CA SER A 213 -22.70 25.30 -19.60
C SER A 213 -23.71 25.40 -20.77
N ASP A 214 -23.47 24.68 -21.86
CA ASP A 214 -24.39 24.64 -23.02
C ASP A 214 -25.71 23.94 -22.69
N ARG A 215 -25.70 22.89 -21.85
CA ARG A 215 -26.93 22.25 -21.35
C ARG A 215 -27.75 23.18 -20.43
N ARG A 216 -27.13 24.11 -19.73
CA ARG A 216 -27.81 25.09 -18.87
C ARG A 216 -28.38 26.27 -19.68
N ARG A 217 -27.86 26.51 -20.91
CA ARG A 217 -28.32 27.58 -21.82
C ARG A 217 -29.38 27.14 -22.85
N ALA A 218 -29.69 25.86 -22.93
CA ALA A 218 -30.77 25.39 -23.83
C ALA A 218 -32.14 25.94 -23.38
N PRO A 219 -32.91 26.59 -24.25
CA PRO A 219 -34.21 27.16 -23.91
C PRO A 219 -35.20 26.04 -23.56
N ASP A 220 -36.10 26.28 -22.61
CA ASP A 220 -37.12 25.38 -22.05
C ASP A 220 -38.11 24.78 -23.09
N SER A 221 -38.05 25.18 -24.34
CA SER A 221 -38.93 24.69 -25.41
C SER A 221 -38.70 23.22 -25.82
N ALA A 222 -37.60 22.60 -25.35
CA ALA A 222 -37.29 21.19 -25.64
C ALA A 222 -37.75 20.19 -24.56
N ARG A 223 -38.39 20.67 -23.48
CA ARG A 223 -38.83 19.81 -22.35
C ARG A 223 -40.30 19.37 -22.41
N SER A 224 -41.09 19.87 -23.39
CA SER A 224 -42.54 19.59 -23.51
C SER A 224 -42.81 18.62 -24.64
N GLY A 225 -42.45 17.35 -24.48
CA GLY A 225 -42.75 16.40 -25.57
C GLY A 225 -42.44 14.96 -25.28
N ALA A 226 -42.78 14.42 -24.11
CA ALA A 226 -42.88 12.97 -23.89
C ALA A 226 -43.67 12.63 -22.62
N GLN A 227 -44.90 13.09 -22.50
CA GLN A 227 -45.87 12.41 -21.63
C GLN A 227 -46.46 11.24 -22.39
N ARG A 228 -45.92 10.06 -22.21
CA ARG A 228 -46.61 8.81 -22.59
C ARG A 228 -47.64 8.47 -21.52
N VAL A 229 -48.89 8.46 -21.93
CA VAL A 229 -50.05 7.97 -21.19
C VAL A 229 -49.85 6.46 -20.90
N PRO A 230 -50.01 5.99 -19.67
CA PRO A 230 -50.05 4.55 -19.42
C PRO A 230 -51.42 3.97 -19.80
N ALA A 231 -51.41 2.96 -20.64
CA ALA A 231 -52.61 2.19 -21.02
C ALA A 231 -53.16 1.46 -19.78
N GLN A 232 -54.44 1.71 -19.51
CA GLN A 232 -55.27 0.96 -18.56
C GLN A 232 -55.36 -0.50 -18.99
N LYS A 233 -54.95 -1.42 -18.16
CA LYS A 233 -55.24 -2.86 -18.31
C LYS A 233 -56.56 -3.17 -17.59
N ALA A 234 -57.53 -3.59 -18.36
CA ALA A 234 -58.84 -3.99 -17.93
C ALA A 234 -58.81 -5.15 -16.91
N THR A 235 -59.59 -4.95 -15.88
CA THR A 235 -59.95 -5.93 -14.85
C THR A 235 -60.92 -6.97 -15.44
N GLN A 236 -60.63 -8.26 -15.29
CA GLN A 236 -61.66 -9.29 -15.38
C GLN A 236 -61.77 -9.99 -14.03
N PRO A 237 -63.03 -10.27 -13.60
CA PRO A 237 -63.30 -10.85 -12.29
C PRO A 237 -63.49 -12.35 -12.32
N GLY A 238 -63.15 -12.98 -11.22
CA GLY A 238 -63.89 -14.12 -10.70
C GLY A 238 -63.47 -15.50 -11.09
N ARG A 239 -63.02 -16.25 -10.11
CA ARG A 239 -63.72 -17.46 -9.65
C ARG A 239 -63.12 -18.01 -8.34
N ALA A 240 -64.01 -18.13 -7.39
CA ALA A 240 -63.81 -18.86 -6.16
C ALA A 240 -63.80 -20.37 -6.42
N SER A 241 -63.18 -21.14 -5.54
CA SER A 241 -63.60 -22.38 -4.87
C SER A 241 -62.38 -23.13 -4.34
N ALA A 242 -62.29 -23.19 -3.07
CA ALA A 242 -62.53 -24.36 -2.21
C ALA A 242 -61.54 -25.56 -2.39
N GLN A 243 -60.68 -25.78 -1.53
CA GLN A 243 -60.61 -26.77 -0.44
C GLN A 243 -59.37 -26.52 0.42
#